data_d96cfee568716e5abe9fe49e0d579f16
#
_entry.id   d96cfee568716e5abe9fe49e0d579f16
#
_cell.length_a   1.000
_cell.length_b   1.000
_cell.length_c   1.000
_cell.angle_alpha   90.00
_cell.angle_beta   90.00
_cell.angle_gamma   90.00
#
_symmetry.space_group_name_H-M   'P 1'
#
loop_
_entity.id
_entity.type
_entity.pdbx_description
1 polymer ?
#
loop_
_entity_poly.entity_id
_entity_poly.type
_entity_poly.pdbx_seq_one_letter_code
_entity_poly.pdbx_strand_id
1 'polypeptide(L)'
;MAELNCQFVRPDGLMFDGPVDHLILVTYAGELGVWTGHAAEIVALGDGVVRTTALQSDGGHEYDVVVSGGYAEIDDDGVIILADHARRVDDIDPDKVRETRELALEHLDQVEEGDHRRAYYESKVRWCNLLLKQVTKGSASGQR
;
A
#
# COMPACT_ATOMS: atom_id res chain seq x y z
N MET A 1 -28.15 1.78 5.33
CA MET A 1 -26.76 2.15 5.56
C MET A 1 -25.90 1.61 4.43
N ALA A 2 -25.33 2.51 3.75
CA ALA A 2 -24.57 2.13 2.55
C ALA A 2 -23.19 1.62 2.93
N GLU A 3 -22.81 0.48 2.36
CA GLU A 3 -21.49 -0.11 2.51
C GLU A 3 -20.68 0.19 1.28
N LEU A 4 -19.39 0.42 1.47
CA LEU A 4 -18.45 0.59 0.36
C LEU A 4 -17.80 -0.77 0.08
N ASN A 5 -17.95 -1.29 -1.13
CA ASN A 5 -17.31 -2.54 -1.52
C ASN A 5 -15.86 -2.26 -1.92
N CYS A 6 -14.92 -2.97 -1.31
CA CYS A 6 -13.51 -2.76 -1.57
C CYS A 6 -12.86 -4.05 -2.09
N GLN A 7 -12.22 -3.97 -3.25
CA GLN A 7 -11.34 -5.02 -3.74
C GLN A 7 -9.91 -4.48 -3.77
N PHE A 8 -9.01 -5.20 -3.15
CA PHE A 8 -7.60 -4.80 -3.10
C PHE A 8 -6.78 -5.88 -3.81
N VAL A 9 -6.19 -5.52 -4.94
CA VAL A 9 -5.51 -6.46 -5.85
C VAL A 9 -4.05 -6.04 -6.04
N ARG A 10 -3.16 -7.02 -6.03
CA ARG A 10 -1.76 -6.85 -6.40
C ARG A 10 -1.42 -7.87 -7.49
N PRO A 11 -0.25 -7.77 -8.17
CA PRO A 11 0.03 -8.62 -9.34
C PRO A 11 -0.07 -10.12 -9.09
N ASP A 12 0.20 -10.59 -7.88
CA ASP A 12 0.15 -12.02 -7.53
C ASP A 12 -1.21 -12.47 -7.00
N GLY A 13 -2.20 -11.59 -6.92
CA GLY A 13 -3.55 -11.98 -6.55
C GLY A 13 -4.33 -10.99 -5.70
N LEU A 14 -5.49 -11.45 -5.30
CA LEU A 14 -6.42 -10.68 -4.48
C LEU A 14 -5.96 -10.68 -3.01
N MET A 15 -5.84 -9.51 -2.41
CA MET A 15 -5.49 -9.36 -1.00
C MET A 15 -6.72 -9.24 -0.11
N PHE A 16 -7.73 -8.53 -0.57
CA PHE A 16 -8.93 -8.24 0.21
C PHE A 16 -10.12 -8.05 -0.74
N ASP A 17 -11.26 -8.57 -0.34
CA ASP A 17 -12.52 -8.39 -1.07
C ASP A 17 -13.65 -8.42 -0.05
N GLY A 18 -14.29 -7.29 0.14
CA GLY A 18 -15.39 -7.22 1.08
C GLY A 18 -15.87 -5.81 1.35
N PRO A 19 -16.94 -5.68 2.15
CA PRO A 19 -17.47 -4.39 2.52
C PRO A 19 -16.63 -3.71 3.59
N VAL A 20 -16.49 -2.38 3.45
CA VAL A 20 -15.79 -1.54 4.43
C VAL A 20 -16.64 -0.32 4.73
N ASP A 21 -16.37 0.36 5.83
CA ASP A 21 -17.03 1.61 6.17
C ASP A 21 -16.52 2.75 5.28
N HIS A 22 -15.21 2.88 5.21
CA HIS A 22 -14.54 3.87 4.36
C HIS A 22 -13.08 3.47 4.19
N LEU A 23 -12.40 4.18 3.30
CA LEU A 23 -10.96 4.02 3.16
C LEU A 23 -10.30 5.35 2.81
N ILE A 24 -9.01 5.43 3.09
CA ILE A 24 -8.20 6.59 2.74
C ILE A 24 -7.09 6.11 1.82
N LEU A 25 -7.15 6.58 0.57
CA LEU A 25 -6.15 6.26 -0.44
C LEU A 25 -4.96 7.22 -0.32
N VAL A 26 -3.79 6.76 -0.72
CA VAL A 26 -2.62 7.61 -0.89
C VAL A 26 -2.42 7.89 -2.37
N THR A 27 -2.45 9.16 -2.76
CA THR A 27 -2.27 9.60 -4.14
C THR A 27 -1.05 10.52 -4.24
N TYR A 28 -0.64 10.85 -5.46
CA TYR A 28 0.46 11.81 -5.66
C TYR A 28 0.09 13.23 -5.16
N ALA A 29 -1.21 13.54 -5.09
CA ALA A 29 -1.69 14.84 -4.61
C ALA A 29 -1.96 14.85 -3.10
N GLY A 30 -1.77 13.72 -2.42
CA GLY A 30 -2.04 13.57 -1.00
C GLY A 30 -3.06 12.48 -0.72
N GLU A 31 -3.61 12.48 0.48
CA GLU A 31 -4.59 11.49 0.89
C GLU A 31 -5.97 11.83 0.34
N LEU A 32 -6.73 10.79 -0.04
CA LEU A 32 -8.09 10.91 -0.55
C LEU A 32 -9.01 9.98 0.24
N GLY A 33 -9.94 10.55 0.99
CA GLY A 33 -10.95 9.76 1.71
C GLY A 33 -12.09 9.35 0.80
N VAL A 34 -12.51 8.10 0.90
CA VAL A 34 -13.57 7.53 0.06
C VAL A 34 -14.64 6.90 0.95
N TRP A 35 -15.86 7.38 0.80
CA TRP A 35 -17.07 6.83 1.43
C TRP A 35 -18.06 6.47 0.32
N THR A 36 -19.10 5.74 0.68
CA THR A 36 -20.20 5.44 -0.25
C THR A 36 -20.77 6.74 -0.84
N GLY A 37 -21.07 6.71 -2.13
CA GLY A 37 -21.60 7.89 -2.82
C GLY A 37 -20.53 8.79 -3.44
N HIS A 38 -19.26 8.38 -3.40
CA HIS A 38 -18.19 9.13 -4.03
C HIS A 38 -18.40 9.18 -5.54
N ALA A 39 -18.10 10.31 -6.16
CA ALA A 39 -18.17 10.44 -7.61
C ALA A 39 -17.20 9.46 -8.29
N ALA A 40 -17.58 8.97 -9.46
CA ALA A 40 -16.74 8.06 -10.24
C ALA A 40 -15.42 8.75 -10.61
N GLU A 41 -14.31 8.10 -10.31
CA GLU A 41 -12.98 8.67 -10.48
C GLU A 41 -11.93 7.56 -10.61
N ILE A 42 -10.90 7.82 -11.39
CA ILE A 42 -9.71 6.96 -11.43
C ILE A 42 -8.55 7.79 -10.94
N VAL A 43 -7.84 7.30 -9.90
CA VAL A 43 -6.72 8.02 -9.31
C VAL A 43 -5.46 7.18 -9.35
N ALA A 44 -4.32 7.84 -9.57
CA ALA A 44 -3.02 7.18 -9.49
C ALA A 44 -2.58 7.11 -8.02
N LEU A 45 -2.12 5.94 -7.61
CA LEU A 45 -1.61 5.73 -6.26
C LEU A 45 -0.17 6.21 -6.16
N GLY A 46 0.13 6.88 -5.04
CA GLY A 46 1.49 7.25 -4.68
C GLY A 46 2.13 6.20 -3.78
N ASP A 47 3.17 6.58 -3.09
CA ASP A 47 3.86 5.75 -2.11
C ASP A 47 3.36 6.10 -0.71
N GLY A 48 2.90 5.10 0.04
CA GLY A 48 2.40 5.33 1.39
C GLY A 48 1.49 4.22 1.87
N VAL A 49 0.59 4.56 2.77
CA VAL A 49 -0.32 3.59 3.39
C VAL A 49 -1.77 3.88 2.99
N VAL A 50 -2.43 2.86 2.44
CA VAL A 50 -3.89 2.87 2.26
C VAL A 50 -4.50 2.35 3.56
N ARG A 51 -5.36 3.15 4.17
CA ARG A 51 -6.01 2.81 5.44
C ARG A 51 -7.47 2.47 5.17
N THR A 52 -7.84 1.25 5.49
CA THR A 52 -9.20 0.72 5.27
C THR A 52 -9.83 0.45 6.62
N THR A 53 -11.02 0.99 6.85
CA THR A 53 -11.74 0.80 8.11
C THR A 53 -12.89 -0.18 7.88
N ALA A 54 -12.87 -1.29 8.61
CA ALA A 54 -13.91 -2.30 8.54
C ALA A 54 -15.24 -1.74 9.07
N LEU A 55 -16.33 -2.40 8.71
CA LEU A 55 -17.67 -2.05 9.21
C LEU A 55 -17.70 -2.13 10.74
N GLN A 56 -18.51 -1.30 11.39
CA GLN A 56 -18.72 -1.37 12.83
C GLN A 56 -19.25 -2.74 13.27
N SER A 57 -20.10 -3.36 12.45
CA SER A 57 -20.59 -4.72 12.69
C SER A 57 -19.47 -5.76 12.69
N ASP A 58 -18.36 -5.47 12.02
CA ASP A 58 -17.16 -6.33 11.97
C ASP A 58 -16.07 -5.84 12.95
N GLY A 59 -16.42 -4.96 13.88
CA GLY A 59 -15.52 -4.47 14.93
C GLY A 59 -14.81 -3.16 14.62
N GLY A 60 -14.98 -2.59 13.43
CA GLY A 60 -14.37 -1.31 13.06
C GLY A 60 -12.84 -1.33 12.96
N HIS A 61 -12.24 -2.50 12.80
CA HIS A 61 -10.78 -2.64 12.74
C HIS A 61 -10.19 -2.00 11.50
N GLU A 62 -8.97 -1.51 11.62
CA GLU A 62 -8.23 -0.97 10.48
C GLU A 62 -7.44 -2.08 9.79
N TYR A 63 -7.42 -2.01 8.47
CA TYR A 63 -6.62 -2.86 7.60
C TYR A 63 -5.72 -1.93 6.80
N ASP A 64 -4.47 -1.84 7.20
CA ASP A 64 -3.51 -0.89 6.63
C ASP A 64 -2.56 -1.63 5.69
N VAL A 65 -2.42 -1.08 4.48
CA VAL A 65 -1.59 -1.67 3.42
C VAL A 65 -0.63 -0.63 2.90
N VAL A 66 0.67 -0.94 2.94
CA VAL A 66 1.69 -0.10 2.30
C VAL A 66 1.62 -0.37 0.80
N VAL A 67 1.53 0.69 0.01
CA VAL A 67 1.47 0.59 -1.45
C VAL A 67 2.54 1.46 -2.10
N SER A 68 2.94 1.07 -3.28
CA SER A 68 3.82 1.88 -4.15
C SER A 68 3.36 1.69 -5.58
N GLY A 69 2.78 2.76 -6.14
CA GLY A 69 2.32 2.75 -7.53
C GLY A 69 1.04 1.98 -7.77
N GLY A 70 0.48 2.14 -8.94
CA GLY A 70 -0.78 1.55 -9.33
C GLY A 70 -1.87 2.60 -9.44
N TYR A 71 -3.11 2.15 -9.41
CA TYR A 71 -4.25 3.06 -9.46
C TYR A 71 -5.46 2.48 -8.74
N ALA A 72 -6.43 3.35 -8.45
CA ALA A 72 -7.70 2.96 -7.87
C ALA A 72 -8.84 3.46 -8.75
N GLU A 73 -9.84 2.64 -8.89
CA GLU A 73 -11.06 2.95 -9.64
C GLU A 73 -12.20 3.06 -8.63
N ILE A 74 -12.80 4.24 -8.56
CA ILE A 74 -13.85 4.57 -7.58
C ILE A 74 -15.15 4.76 -8.31
N ASP A 75 -16.23 4.20 -7.78
CA ASP A 75 -17.59 4.54 -8.20
C ASP A 75 -18.47 4.79 -6.96
N ASP A 76 -19.78 4.92 -7.12
CA ASP A 76 -20.66 5.34 -6.04
C ASP A 76 -20.79 4.32 -4.90
N ASP A 77 -20.51 3.05 -5.13
CA ASP A 77 -20.64 2.00 -4.11
C ASP A 77 -19.41 1.09 -3.97
N GLY A 78 -18.33 1.34 -4.72
CA GLY A 78 -17.18 0.48 -4.68
C GLY A 78 -15.85 1.11 -5.07
N VAL A 79 -14.79 0.46 -4.64
CA VAL A 79 -13.41 0.84 -4.98
C VAL A 79 -12.65 -0.43 -5.36
N ILE A 80 -11.95 -0.38 -6.48
CA ILE A 80 -11.01 -1.42 -6.87
C ILE A 80 -9.62 -0.79 -6.82
N ILE A 81 -8.75 -1.34 -5.98
CA ILE A 81 -7.38 -0.88 -5.83
C ILE A 81 -6.46 -1.87 -6.53
N LEU A 82 -5.71 -1.39 -7.52
CA LEU A 82 -4.76 -2.19 -8.28
C LEU A 82 -3.37 -1.63 -8.01
N ALA A 83 -2.70 -2.19 -7.00
CA ALA A 83 -1.39 -1.71 -6.57
C ALA A 83 -0.29 -2.47 -7.28
N ASP A 84 0.75 -1.77 -7.73
CA ASP A 84 1.94 -2.39 -8.30
C ASP A 84 2.72 -3.16 -7.24
N HIS A 85 2.83 -2.57 -6.04
CA HIS A 85 3.41 -3.18 -4.86
C HIS A 85 2.49 -2.93 -3.69
N ALA A 86 2.20 -3.96 -2.91
CA ALA A 86 1.35 -3.85 -1.74
C ALA A 86 1.76 -4.85 -0.68
N ARG A 87 1.78 -4.42 0.57
CA ARG A 87 2.02 -5.30 1.71
C ARG A 87 1.24 -4.80 2.91
N ARG A 88 0.51 -5.70 3.54
CA ARG A 88 -0.17 -5.38 4.78
C ARG A 88 0.85 -5.02 5.86
N VAL A 89 0.60 -3.95 6.62
CA VAL A 89 1.54 -3.48 7.65
C VAL A 89 1.85 -4.60 8.65
N ASP A 90 0.86 -5.37 9.04
CA ASP A 90 1.04 -6.47 10.01
C ASP A 90 1.90 -7.62 9.47
N ASP A 91 2.07 -7.72 8.16
CA ASP A 91 2.84 -8.79 7.51
C ASP A 91 4.29 -8.37 7.21
N ILE A 92 4.68 -7.17 7.60
CA ILE A 92 6.05 -6.69 7.40
C ILE A 92 6.98 -7.33 8.42
N ASP A 93 7.97 -8.08 7.94
CA ASP A 93 9.05 -8.61 8.77
C ASP A 93 10.28 -7.71 8.56
N PRO A 94 10.61 -6.85 9.53
CA PRO A 94 11.69 -5.87 9.36
C PRO A 94 13.04 -6.49 9.06
N ASP A 95 13.35 -7.63 9.65
CA ASP A 95 14.64 -8.30 9.46
C ASP A 95 14.78 -8.81 8.04
N LYS A 96 13.73 -9.41 7.49
CA LYS A 96 13.71 -9.87 6.11
C LYS A 96 13.78 -8.70 5.12
N VAL A 97 13.10 -7.60 5.44
CA VAL A 97 13.13 -6.40 4.59
C VAL A 97 14.53 -5.80 4.57
N ARG A 98 15.20 -5.72 5.72
CA ARG A 98 16.59 -5.23 5.80
C ARG A 98 17.53 -6.12 5.00
N GLU A 99 17.39 -7.43 5.12
CA GLU A 99 18.19 -8.40 4.37
C GLU A 99 17.99 -8.24 2.86
N THR A 100 16.75 -8.11 2.42
CA THR A 100 16.43 -7.87 1.00
C THR A 100 17.04 -6.56 0.51
N ARG A 101 16.97 -5.50 1.33
CA ARG A 101 17.56 -4.21 1.01
C ARG A 101 19.08 -4.30 0.85
N GLU A 102 19.75 -4.99 1.78
CA GLU A 102 21.21 -5.17 1.73
C GLU A 102 21.64 -5.90 0.44
N LEU A 103 20.91 -6.95 0.07
CA LEU A 103 21.19 -7.67 -1.18
C LEU A 103 20.98 -6.77 -2.40
N ALA A 104 19.94 -5.96 -2.40
CA ALA A 104 19.67 -5.03 -3.50
C ALA A 104 20.78 -3.98 -3.61
N LEU A 105 21.27 -3.47 -2.49
CA LEU A 105 22.36 -2.49 -2.44
C LEU A 105 23.67 -3.11 -2.96
N GLU A 106 23.95 -4.36 -2.60
CA GLU A 106 25.12 -5.09 -3.12
C GLU A 106 25.06 -5.23 -4.63
N HIS A 107 23.91 -5.62 -5.16
CA HIS A 107 23.71 -5.73 -6.60
C HIS A 107 23.85 -4.36 -7.29
N LEU A 108 23.35 -3.31 -6.65
CA LEU A 108 23.41 -1.96 -7.18
C LEU A 108 24.87 -1.49 -7.35
N ASP A 109 25.75 -1.83 -6.40
CA ASP A 109 27.18 -1.52 -6.47
C ASP A 109 27.89 -2.22 -7.63
N GLN A 110 27.34 -3.34 -8.10
CA GLN A 110 27.93 -4.14 -9.18
C GLN A 110 27.39 -3.79 -10.56
N VAL A 111 26.36 -2.97 -10.63
CA VAL A 111 25.67 -2.61 -11.88
C VAL A 111 26.16 -1.24 -12.35
N GLU A 112 26.63 -1.17 -13.59
CA GLU A 112 27.12 0.07 -14.19
C GLU A 112 25.96 1.04 -14.48
N GLU A 113 26.27 2.34 -14.50
CA GLU A 113 25.32 3.37 -14.92
C GLU A 113 24.87 3.10 -16.35
N GLY A 114 23.58 3.24 -16.60
CA GLY A 114 22.99 2.97 -17.90
C GLY A 114 22.49 1.54 -18.09
N ASP A 115 22.84 0.64 -17.17
CA ASP A 115 22.30 -0.73 -17.19
C ASP A 115 20.84 -0.69 -16.72
N HIS A 116 19.94 -1.31 -17.49
CA HIS A 116 18.50 -1.32 -17.18
C HIS A 116 18.17 -2.01 -15.83
N ARG A 117 19.04 -2.92 -15.36
CA ARG A 117 18.87 -3.59 -14.06
C ARG A 117 19.04 -2.63 -12.89
N ARG A 118 19.70 -1.50 -13.10
CA ARG A 118 19.90 -0.48 -12.07
C ARG A 118 18.57 0.05 -11.57
N ALA A 119 17.63 0.36 -12.46
CA ALA A 119 16.31 0.85 -12.11
C ALA A 119 15.53 -0.17 -11.25
N TYR A 120 15.66 -1.44 -11.57
CA TYR A 120 15.04 -2.53 -10.80
C TYR A 120 15.53 -2.54 -9.35
N TYR A 121 16.86 -2.50 -9.15
CA TYR A 121 17.43 -2.54 -7.80
C TYR A 121 17.16 -1.26 -7.02
N GLU A 122 17.16 -0.11 -7.68
CA GLU A 122 16.81 1.17 -7.06
C GLU A 122 15.36 1.15 -6.57
N SER A 123 14.43 0.65 -7.37
CA SER A 123 13.03 0.46 -7.00
C SER A 123 12.88 -0.48 -5.80
N LYS A 124 13.64 -1.55 -5.78
CA LYS A 124 13.60 -2.52 -4.69
C LYS A 124 14.09 -1.92 -3.37
N VAL A 125 15.16 -1.14 -3.41
CA VAL A 125 15.66 -0.41 -2.24
C VAL A 125 14.62 0.59 -1.74
N ARG A 126 14.02 1.34 -2.64
CA ARG A 126 12.99 2.32 -2.31
C ARG A 126 11.78 1.65 -1.63
N TRP A 127 11.33 0.52 -2.17
CA TRP A 127 10.23 -0.25 -1.60
C TRP A 127 10.57 -0.75 -0.19
N CYS A 128 11.77 -1.30 0.01
CA CYS A 128 12.23 -1.75 1.33
C CYS A 128 12.27 -0.60 2.34
N ASN A 129 12.77 0.56 1.93
CA ASN A 129 12.80 1.75 2.78
C ASN A 129 11.41 2.21 3.18
N LEU A 130 10.45 2.17 2.24
CA LEU A 130 9.06 2.51 2.52
C LEU A 130 8.45 1.56 3.55
N LEU A 131 8.68 0.25 3.42
CA LEU A 131 8.20 -0.75 4.37
C LEU A 131 8.79 -0.53 5.77
N LEU A 132 10.10 -0.30 5.85
CA LEU A 132 10.79 -0.09 7.13
C LEU A 132 10.30 1.18 7.84
N LYS A 133 9.99 2.21 7.09
CA LYS A 133 9.44 3.45 7.64
C LYS A 133 8.12 3.21 8.36
N GLN A 134 7.27 2.35 7.83
CA GLN A 134 5.97 2.06 8.45
C GLN A 134 6.11 1.25 9.74
N VAL A 135 7.04 0.32 9.79
CA VAL A 135 7.32 -0.48 10.99
C VAL A 135 7.83 0.42 12.13
N THR A 136 8.74 1.33 11.81
CA THR A 136 9.29 2.29 12.80
C THR A 136 8.18 3.15 13.39
N LYS A 137 7.24 3.63 12.58
CA LYS A 137 6.07 4.39 13.04
C LYS A 137 5.18 3.55 13.94
N GLY A 138 4.91 2.29 13.57
CA GLY A 138 4.11 1.37 14.36
C GLY A 138 4.72 1.11 15.73
N SER A 139 6.02 0.91 15.79
CA SER A 139 6.76 0.73 17.07
C SER A 139 6.65 1.95 17.96
N ALA A 140 6.77 3.15 17.41
CA ALA A 140 6.66 4.39 18.16
C ALA A 140 5.25 4.57 18.74
N SER A 141 4.21 4.24 18.00
CA SER A 141 2.83 4.33 18.50
C SER A 141 2.50 3.24 19.51
N GLY A 142 3.14 2.08 19.42
CA GLY A 142 2.94 0.97 20.34
C GLY A 142 3.55 1.17 21.73
N GLN A 143 4.40 2.17 21.90
CA GLN A 143 5.06 2.46 23.18
C GLN A 143 4.30 3.44 24.06
N ARG A 144 3.12 3.88 23.65
CA ARG A 144 2.32 4.82 24.43
C ARG A 144 1.38 4.14 25.40
#